data_f580c13d07eeec112ea477be253f066d
#
_entry.id   f580c13d07eeec112ea477be253f066d
#
_cell.length_a   1.000
_cell.length_b   1.000
_cell.length_c   1.000
_cell.angle_alpha   90.00
_cell.angle_beta   90.00
_cell.angle_gamma   90.00
#
_symmetry.space_group_name_H-M   'P 1'
#
loop_
_entity.id
_entity.type
_entity.pdbx_description
1 polymer ?
#
loop_
_entity_poly.entity_id
_entity_poly.type
_entity_poly.pdbx_seq_one_letter_code
_entity_poly.pdbx_strand_id
1 'polypeptide(L)'
;TDFDITELPLIKTVPINFDLFSKADIAHFSHIVFTSANGVKIFFEYLQKLKTDIRTLRDTKFAVVGKKTADALASYGIYADMVPQIHSGLELARLMCEKCSKNDNILLIRAENGVSTIPNILSENNINFTDMHLYRTETDNSKQELLNLCLSDTDYVILSSGSAAKAFSEMADTSNIKLISIGNETTKSAEKCGLKIYKTADNATAESTIDCIR
;
A
#
# COMPACT_ATOMS: atom_id res chain seq x y z
N THR A 1 7.29 21.72 -21.95
CA THR A 1 8.59 21.14 -21.58
C THR A 1 8.41 19.64 -21.70
N ASP A 2 9.04 19.09 -22.73
CA ASP A 2 8.95 17.66 -23.01
C ASP A 2 10.02 16.98 -22.17
N PHE A 3 9.57 16.20 -21.17
CA PHE A 3 10.41 15.25 -20.45
C PHE A 3 10.24 13.88 -21.08
N ASP A 4 11.33 13.18 -21.29
CA ASP A 4 11.29 11.76 -21.58
C ASP A 4 11.18 11.01 -20.25
N ILE A 5 10.08 10.27 -20.04
CA ILE A 5 9.77 9.61 -18.78
C ILE A 5 9.75 8.10 -18.99
N THR A 6 10.63 7.40 -18.28
CA THR A 6 10.65 5.95 -18.21
C THR A 6 10.10 5.49 -16.86
N GLU A 7 9.05 4.69 -16.87
CA GLU A 7 8.50 4.07 -15.66
C GLU A 7 9.10 2.67 -15.46
N LEU A 8 9.78 2.47 -14.32
CA LEU A 8 10.42 1.20 -13.98
C LEU A 8 10.01 0.75 -12.57
N PRO A 9 9.11 -0.24 -12.45
CA PRO A 9 8.74 -0.77 -11.14
C PRO A 9 9.88 -1.65 -10.58
N LEU A 10 10.50 -1.19 -9.48
CA LEU A 10 11.59 -1.90 -8.78
C LEU A 10 11.11 -2.81 -7.65
N ILE A 11 9.81 -2.84 -7.40
CA ILE A 11 9.20 -3.66 -6.37
C ILE A 11 8.13 -4.56 -6.95
N LYS A 12 7.99 -5.74 -6.38
CA LYS A 12 6.91 -6.69 -6.68
C LYS A 12 6.15 -7.05 -5.43
N THR A 13 4.87 -7.35 -5.61
CA THR A 13 4.00 -7.84 -4.56
C THR A 13 3.98 -9.36 -4.61
N VAL A 14 4.38 -10.01 -3.52
CA VAL A 14 4.41 -11.47 -3.39
C VAL A 14 3.31 -11.90 -2.43
N PRO A 15 2.30 -12.65 -2.89
CA PRO A 15 1.28 -13.22 -2.02
C PRO A 15 1.89 -14.21 -1.01
N ILE A 16 1.38 -14.17 0.23
CA ILE A 16 1.79 -15.06 1.32
C ILE A 16 0.55 -15.56 2.08
N ASN A 17 0.72 -16.60 2.86
CA ASN A 17 -0.27 -17.05 3.86
C ASN A 17 -1.67 -17.39 3.32
N PHE A 18 -1.76 -18.07 2.17
CA PHE A 18 -3.06 -18.46 1.60
C PHE A 18 -3.81 -19.56 2.36
N ASP A 19 -3.22 -20.16 3.40
CA ASP A 19 -3.81 -21.31 4.11
C ASP A 19 -4.39 -20.96 5.48
N LEU A 20 -4.48 -19.66 5.83
CA LEU A 20 -4.82 -19.21 7.19
C LEU A 20 -6.30 -19.28 7.54
N PHE A 21 -7.21 -19.25 6.56
CA PHE A 21 -8.65 -19.20 6.81
C PHE A 21 -9.43 -20.16 5.93
N SER A 22 -10.42 -20.82 6.54
CA SER A 22 -11.45 -21.54 5.80
C SER A 22 -12.56 -20.57 5.31
N LYS A 23 -13.43 -21.08 4.42
CA LYS A 23 -14.63 -20.32 3.98
C LYS A 23 -15.52 -19.88 5.15
N ALA A 24 -15.62 -20.73 6.18
CA ALA A 24 -16.45 -20.47 7.35
C ALA A 24 -15.90 -19.31 8.17
N ASP A 25 -14.56 -19.23 8.31
CA ASP A 25 -13.93 -18.18 9.11
C ASP A 25 -14.16 -16.79 8.52
N ILE A 26 -14.10 -16.67 7.18
CA ILE A 26 -14.27 -15.37 6.50
C ILE A 26 -15.67 -14.80 6.68
N ALA A 27 -16.69 -15.65 6.71
CA ALA A 27 -18.09 -15.24 6.89
C ALA A 27 -18.41 -14.70 8.29
N HIS A 28 -17.52 -14.92 9.29
CA HIS A 28 -17.75 -14.47 10.67
C HIS A 28 -17.23 -13.04 10.92
N PHE A 29 -16.53 -12.42 9.98
CA PHE A 29 -16.05 -11.06 10.17
C PHE A 29 -17.16 -10.05 9.87
N SER A 30 -17.44 -9.17 10.85
CA SER A 30 -18.37 -8.06 10.68
C SER A 30 -17.80 -6.96 9.78
N HIS A 31 -16.47 -6.82 9.78
CA HIS A 31 -15.74 -5.83 9.00
C HIS A 31 -14.51 -6.42 8.33
N ILE A 32 -14.24 -6.03 7.08
CA ILE A 32 -13.00 -6.30 6.38
C ILE A 32 -12.35 -4.97 6.01
N VAL A 33 -11.09 -4.81 6.40
CA VAL A 33 -10.34 -3.56 6.27
C VAL A 33 -9.17 -3.76 5.31
N PHE A 34 -9.09 -2.93 4.29
CA PHE A 34 -7.98 -2.94 3.34
C PHE A 34 -7.12 -1.69 3.44
N THR A 35 -5.83 -1.89 3.59
CA THR A 35 -4.85 -0.79 3.62
C THR A 35 -4.30 -0.44 2.25
N SER A 36 -4.57 -1.25 1.22
CA SER A 36 -4.07 -1.03 -0.15
C SER A 36 -4.91 -1.74 -1.21
N ALA A 37 -4.81 -1.26 -2.46
CA ALA A 37 -5.42 -1.91 -3.62
C ALA A 37 -4.85 -3.33 -3.87
N ASN A 38 -3.57 -3.58 -3.58
CA ASN A 38 -2.98 -4.91 -3.67
C ASN A 38 -3.62 -5.89 -2.68
N GLY A 39 -3.90 -5.43 -1.45
CA GLY A 39 -4.62 -6.23 -0.46
C GLY A 39 -6.00 -6.64 -0.93
N VAL A 40 -6.74 -5.73 -1.56
CA VAL A 40 -8.04 -6.03 -2.19
C VAL A 40 -7.89 -7.14 -3.24
N LYS A 41 -7.01 -6.92 -4.23
CA LYS A 41 -6.80 -7.86 -5.33
C LYS A 41 -6.46 -9.26 -4.82
N ILE A 42 -5.48 -9.37 -3.94
CA ILE A 42 -5.01 -10.66 -3.40
C ILE A 42 -6.09 -11.33 -2.56
N PHE A 43 -6.88 -10.58 -1.80
CA PHE A 43 -8.00 -11.14 -1.03
C PHE A 43 -9.06 -11.77 -1.94
N PHE A 44 -9.44 -11.12 -3.04
CA PHE A 44 -10.41 -11.69 -3.97
C PHE A 44 -9.83 -12.89 -4.75
N GLU A 45 -8.55 -12.87 -5.12
CA GLU A 45 -7.87 -14.06 -5.65
C GLU A 45 -7.89 -15.21 -4.64
N TYR A 46 -7.73 -14.90 -3.36
CA TYR A 46 -7.84 -15.87 -2.27
C TYR A 46 -9.25 -16.47 -2.16
N LEU A 47 -10.30 -15.64 -2.18
CA LEU A 47 -11.69 -16.13 -2.20
C LEU A 47 -11.96 -17.05 -3.39
N GLN A 48 -11.42 -16.72 -4.57
CA GLN A 48 -11.55 -17.56 -5.77
C GLN A 48 -10.89 -18.93 -5.58
N LYS A 49 -9.67 -18.97 -5.04
CA LYS A 49 -8.96 -20.22 -4.72
C LYS A 49 -9.74 -21.10 -3.73
N LEU A 50 -10.33 -20.49 -2.73
CA LEU A 50 -11.22 -21.17 -1.78
C LEU A 50 -12.58 -21.56 -2.37
N LYS A 51 -12.90 -21.14 -3.61
CA LYS A 51 -14.22 -21.26 -4.21
C LYS A 51 -15.32 -20.70 -3.29
N THR A 52 -15.04 -19.56 -2.65
CA THR A 52 -15.96 -18.86 -1.77
C THR A 52 -16.84 -17.92 -2.59
N ASP A 53 -18.15 -18.06 -2.45
CA ASP A 53 -19.11 -17.16 -3.09
C ASP A 53 -19.07 -15.80 -2.37
N ILE A 54 -18.94 -14.71 -3.14
CA ILE A 54 -18.88 -13.34 -2.58
C ILE A 54 -20.14 -12.98 -1.78
N ARG A 55 -21.29 -13.62 -2.07
CA ARG A 55 -22.54 -13.44 -1.32
C ARG A 55 -22.43 -13.88 0.14
N THR A 56 -21.44 -14.67 0.50
CA THR A 56 -21.15 -14.98 1.93
C THR A 56 -20.76 -13.74 2.73
N LEU A 57 -20.32 -12.67 2.06
CA LEU A 57 -19.92 -11.39 2.66
C LEU A 57 -21.03 -10.33 2.66
N ARG A 58 -22.30 -10.72 2.39
CA ARG A 58 -23.42 -9.79 2.27
C ARG A 58 -23.66 -8.90 3.50
N ASP A 59 -23.35 -9.42 4.69
CA ASP A 59 -23.56 -8.74 5.97
C ASP A 59 -22.23 -8.10 6.48
N THR A 60 -21.12 -8.24 5.73
CA THR A 60 -19.80 -7.70 6.07
C THR A 60 -19.67 -6.27 5.58
N LYS A 61 -19.22 -5.36 6.44
CA LYS A 61 -18.87 -3.98 6.08
C LYS A 61 -17.44 -3.88 5.63
N PHE A 62 -17.17 -2.99 4.70
CA PHE A 62 -15.85 -2.78 4.12
C PHE A 62 -15.28 -1.42 4.46
N ALA A 63 -14.03 -1.39 4.94
CA ALA A 63 -13.30 -0.17 5.23
C ALA A 63 -12.00 -0.10 4.43
N VAL A 64 -11.67 1.07 3.90
CA VAL A 64 -10.49 1.27 3.06
C VAL A 64 -9.75 2.55 3.40
N VAL A 65 -8.41 2.55 3.30
CA VAL A 65 -7.60 3.72 3.64
C VAL A 65 -7.83 4.91 2.70
N GLY A 66 -8.16 4.68 1.44
CA GLY A 66 -8.31 5.79 0.50
C GLY A 66 -8.85 5.39 -0.87
N LYS A 67 -8.95 6.41 -1.75
CA LYS A 67 -9.61 6.32 -3.05
C LYS A 67 -9.11 5.16 -3.92
N LYS A 68 -7.81 5.00 -4.11
CA LYS A 68 -7.26 3.90 -4.96
C LYS A 68 -7.69 2.52 -4.46
N THR A 69 -7.80 2.34 -3.14
CA THR A 69 -8.24 1.08 -2.53
C THR A 69 -9.76 0.92 -2.68
N ALA A 70 -10.53 2.01 -2.56
CA ALA A 70 -11.97 2.00 -2.81
C ALA A 70 -12.28 1.68 -4.27
N ASP A 71 -11.56 2.26 -5.23
CA ASP A 71 -11.72 2.00 -6.66
C ASP A 71 -11.40 0.51 -6.98
N ALA A 72 -10.35 -0.05 -6.36
CA ALA A 72 -10.03 -1.47 -6.48
C ALA A 72 -11.15 -2.36 -5.93
N LEU A 73 -11.76 -2.01 -4.80
CA LEU A 73 -12.88 -2.75 -4.22
C LEU A 73 -14.13 -2.66 -5.12
N ALA A 74 -14.41 -1.47 -5.67
CA ALA A 74 -15.52 -1.24 -6.59
C ALA A 74 -15.41 -2.08 -7.87
N SER A 75 -14.19 -2.41 -8.33
CA SER A 75 -14.00 -3.29 -9.49
C SER A 75 -14.52 -4.74 -9.28
N TYR A 76 -14.73 -5.13 -8.03
CA TYR A 76 -15.38 -6.40 -7.64
C TYR A 76 -16.88 -6.23 -7.31
N GLY A 77 -17.46 -5.05 -7.59
CA GLY A 77 -18.87 -4.74 -7.34
C GLY A 77 -19.19 -4.40 -5.89
N ILE A 78 -18.21 -4.11 -5.06
CA ILE A 78 -18.37 -3.77 -3.64
C ILE A 78 -17.95 -2.32 -3.41
N TYR A 79 -18.78 -1.55 -2.74
CA TYR A 79 -18.47 -0.19 -2.31
C TYR A 79 -18.11 -0.17 -0.84
N ALA A 80 -17.07 0.58 -0.49
CA ALA A 80 -16.63 0.68 0.91
C ALA A 80 -17.64 1.47 1.76
N ASP A 81 -17.97 0.96 2.94
CA ASP A 81 -18.84 1.62 3.93
C ASP A 81 -18.07 2.71 4.69
N MET A 82 -16.74 2.57 4.80
CA MET A 82 -15.88 3.50 5.51
C MET A 82 -14.66 3.89 4.66
N VAL A 83 -14.59 5.17 4.31
CA VAL A 83 -13.45 5.79 3.63
C VAL A 83 -13.17 7.11 4.35
N PRO A 84 -12.00 7.32 4.97
CA PRO A 84 -11.70 8.58 5.65
C PRO A 84 -11.53 9.72 4.64
N GLN A 85 -11.86 10.95 5.03
CA GLN A 85 -11.69 12.13 4.18
C GLN A 85 -10.20 12.40 3.87
N ILE A 86 -9.36 12.28 4.89
CA ILE A 86 -7.91 12.29 4.72
C ILE A 86 -7.44 10.85 4.58
N HIS A 87 -6.93 10.51 3.42
CA HIS A 87 -6.55 9.14 3.03
C HIS A 87 -5.27 8.68 3.76
N SER A 88 -5.41 8.32 5.03
CA SER A 88 -4.31 7.81 5.86
C SER A 88 -4.77 6.66 6.76
N GLY A 89 -3.82 5.80 7.16
CA GLY A 89 -4.11 4.74 8.12
C GLY A 89 -4.53 5.27 9.48
N LEU A 90 -4.01 6.44 9.89
CA LEU A 90 -4.38 7.12 11.13
C LEU A 90 -5.87 7.50 11.13
N GLU A 91 -6.31 8.16 10.08
CA GLU A 91 -7.71 8.63 10.00
C GLU A 91 -8.69 7.47 9.80
N LEU A 92 -8.28 6.41 9.08
CA LEU A 92 -9.10 5.20 9.01
C LEU A 92 -9.24 4.55 10.39
N ALA A 93 -8.15 4.43 11.15
CA ALA A 93 -8.21 3.84 12.49
C ALA A 93 -9.11 4.66 13.43
N ARG A 94 -9.05 6.01 13.37
CA ARG A 94 -9.94 6.90 14.13
C ARG A 94 -11.41 6.68 13.76
N LEU A 95 -11.70 6.68 12.46
CA LEU A 95 -13.06 6.43 11.95
C LEU A 95 -13.60 5.07 12.40
N MET A 96 -12.74 4.04 12.41
CA MET A 96 -13.11 2.71 12.91
C MET A 96 -13.38 2.74 14.42
N CYS A 97 -12.58 3.45 15.22
CA CYS A 97 -12.84 3.59 16.66
C CYS A 97 -14.18 4.29 16.96
N GLU A 98 -14.63 5.18 16.08
CA GLU A 98 -15.93 5.85 16.19
C GLU A 98 -17.10 4.94 15.76
N LYS A 99 -16.91 4.07 14.77
CA LYS A 99 -17.96 3.30 14.11
C LYS A 99 -18.08 1.85 14.57
N CYS A 100 -16.98 1.26 15.05
CA CYS A 100 -16.91 -0.12 15.49
C CYS A 100 -16.99 -0.22 17.03
N SER A 101 -17.46 -1.35 17.49
CA SER A 101 -17.59 -1.70 18.90
C SER A 101 -16.71 -2.89 19.27
N LYS A 102 -16.61 -3.19 20.58
CA LYS A 102 -15.91 -4.38 21.09
C LYS A 102 -16.52 -5.72 20.64
N ASN A 103 -17.79 -5.69 20.17
CA ASN A 103 -18.48 -6.88 19.68
C ASN A 103 -18.25 -7.12 18.20
N ASP A 104 -17.62 -6.19 17.50
CA ASP A 104 -17.27 -6.35 16.10
C ASP A 104 -16.06 -7.27 15.96
N ASN A 105 -16.09 -8.09 14.92
CA ASN A 105 -15.00 -8.97 14.54
C ASN A 105 -14.39 -8.44 13.25
N ILE A 106 -13.21 -7.85 13.34
CA ILE A 106 -12.55 -7.13 12.25
C ILE A 106 -11.45 -7.98 11.64
N LEU A 107 -11.44 -8.11 10.32
CA LEU A 107 -10.32 -8.65 9.56
C LEU A 107 -9.53 -7.50 8.95
N LEU A 108 -8.32 -7.26 9.41
CA LEU A 108 -7.43 -6.24 8.88
C LEU A 108 -6.44 -6.87 7.89
N ILE A 109 -6.59 -6.53 6.61
CA ILE A 109 -5.78 -7.06 5.52
C ILE A 109 -4.72 -6.02 5.12
N ARG A 110 -3.45 -6.41 5.24
CA ARG A 110 -2.31 -5.54 4.94
C ARG A 110 -1.07 -6.29 4.47
N ALA A 111 -0.04 -5.54 4.06
CA ALA A 111 1.28 -6.10 3.79
C ALA A 111 1.95 -6.56 5.09
N GLU A 112 2.76 -7.62 5.03
CA GLU A 112 3.56 -8.11 6.16
C GLU A 112 4.49 -7.02 6.71
N ASN A 113 5.12 -6.26 5.82
CA ASN A 113 6.02 -5.15 6.16
C ASN A 113 5.30 -3.77 6.17
N GLY A 114 3.98 -3.78 6.32
CA GLY A 114 3.18 -2.55 6.43
C GLY A 114 3.31 -1.87 7.80
N VAL A 115 3.02 -0.57 7.86
CA VAL A 115 3.07 0.22 9.10
C VAL A 115 2.01 -0.24 10.11
N SER A 116 2.33 -0.22 11.39
CA SER A 116 1.47 -0.71 12.47
C SER A 116 0.50 0.34 13.05
N THR A 117 0.27 1.44 12.36
CA THR A 117 -0.61 2.53 12.84
C THR A 117 -2.03 2.03 13.17
N ILE A 118 -2.67 1.31 12.25
CA ILE A 118 -4.03 0.80 12.46
C ILE A 118 -4.08 -0.24 13.59
N PRO A 119 -3.23 -1.31 13.57
CA PRO A 119 -3.20 -2.27 14.67
C PRO A 119 -3.02 -1.64 16.05
N ASN A 120 -2.08 -0.68 16.18
CA ASN A 120 -1.79 -0.03 17.45
C ASN A 120 -3.01 0.72 17.99
N ILE A 121 -3.65 1.56 17.14
CA ILE A 121 -4.81 2.35 17.55
C ILE A 121 -6.01 1.48 17.91
N LEU A 122 -6.29 0.43 17.12
CA LEU A 122 -7.39 -0.51 17.44
C LEU A 122 -7.14 -1.22 18.77
N SER A 123 -5.90 -1.67 19.03
CA SER A 123 -5.51 -2.29 20.28
C SER A 123 -5.65 -1.33 21.47
N GLU A 124 -5.18 -0.08 21.36
CA GLU A 124 -5.29 0.94 22.40
C GLU A 124 -6.76 1.25 22.76
N ASN A 125 -7.67 1.13 21.80
CA ASN A 125 -9.11 1.33 22.00
C ASN A 125 -9.89 0.05 22.32
N ASN A 126 -9.20 -1.08 22.58
CA ASN A 126 -9.78 -2.38 22.90
C ASN A 126 -10.79 -2.87 21.85
N ILE A 127 -10.52 -2.60 20.57
CA ILE A 127 -11.27 -3.13 19.43
C ILE A 127 -10.61 -4.43 18.98
N ASN A 128 -11.39 -5.51 18.91
CA ASN A 128 -10.89 -6.81 18.50
C ASN A 128 -10.67 -6.85 16.98
N PHE A 129 -9.51 -7.33 16.56
CA PHE A 129 -9.21 -7.55 15.14
C PHE A 129 -8.28 -8.74 14.95
N THR A 130 -8.36 -9.33 13.77
CA THR A 130 -7.41 -10.31 13.27
C THR A 130 -6.53 -9.61 12.23
N ASP A 131 -5.21 -9.55 12.50
CA ASP A 131 -4.23 -8.93 11.61
C ASP A 131 -3.76 -9.95 10.57
N MET A 132 -4.19 -9.79 9.32
CA MET A 132 -3.90 -10.73 8.24
C MET A 132 -2.92 -10.13 7.24
N HIS A 133 -1.75 -10.73 7.17
CA HIS A 133 -0.75 -10.39 6.18
C HIS A 133 -0.90 -11.29 4.95
N LEU A 134 -1.52 -10.78 3.89
CA LEU A 134 -1.74 -11.54 2.65
C LEU A 134 -0.62 -11.42 1.63
N TYR A 135 0.27 -10.46 1.79
CA TYR A 135 1.35 -10.23 0.85
C TYR A 135 2.51 -9.48 1.52
N ARG A 136 3.66 -9.55 0.88
CA ARG A 136 4.80 -8.69 1.17
C ARG A 136 5.27 -7.99 -0.09
N THR A 137 5.93 -6.85 0.08
CA THR A 137 6.58 -6.13 -1.00
C THR A 137 8.06 -6.45 -0.97
N GLU A 138 8.59 -6.92 -2.06
CA GLU A 138 10.00 -7.29 -2.24
C GLU A 138 10.63 -6.46 -3.35
N THR A 139 11.94 -6.25 -3.28
CA THR A 139 12.76 -5.72 -4.38
C THR A 139 12.73 -6.69 -5.56
N ASP A 140 12.46 -6.20 -6.76
CA ASP A 140 12.48 -7.02 -7.97
C ASP A 140 13.85 -6.99 -8.64
N ASN A 141 14.74 -7.85 -8.18
CA ASN A 141 16.11 -7.94 -8.69
C ASN A 141 16.20 -8.31 -10.19
N SER A 142 15.09 -8.81 -10.78
CA SER A 142 15.06 -9.07 -12.23
C SER A 142 15.14 -7.79 -13.07
N LYS A 143 14.97 -6.63 -12.46
CA LYS A 143 15.03 -5.32 -13.09
C LYS A 143 16.42 -4.66 -13.06
N GLN A 144 17.44 -5.33 -12.48
CA GLN A 144 18.78 -4.76 -12.29
C GLN A 144 19.43 -4.29 -13.60
N GLU A 145 19.43 -5.12 -14.63
CA GLU A 145 20.05 -4.77 -15.92
C GLU A 145 19.33 -3.58 -16.59
N LEU A 146 17.98 -3.62 -16.57
CA LEU A 146 17.18 -2.55 -17.12
C LEU A 146 17.35 -1.24 -16.35
N LEU A 147 17.44 -1.30 -15.02
CA LEU A 147 17.73 -0.15 -14.18
C LEU A 147 19.06 0.48 -14.58
N ASN A 148 20.14 -0.32 -14.70
CA ASN A 148 21.45 0.15 -15.07
C ASN A 148 21.46 0.84 -16.46
N LEU A 149 20.71 0.29 -17.42
CA LEU A 149 20.54 0.90 -18.74
C LEU A 149 19.81 2.25 -18.66
N CYS A 150 18.71 2.32 -17.90
CA CYS A 150 17.98 3.58 -17.72
C CYS A 150 18.84 4.66 -17.04
N LEU A 151 19.61 4.30 -16.02
CA LEU A 151 20.38 5.27 -15.23
C LEU A 151 21.54 5.89 -16.00
N SER A 152 22.02 5.27 -17.08
CA SER A 152 23.12 5.81 -17.90
C SER A 152 22.79 7.14 -18.60
N ASP A 153 21.51 7.44 -18.80
CA ASP A 153 21.01 8.64 -19.48
C ASP A 153 19.86 9.31 -18.71
N THR A 154 19.95 9.29 -17.37
CA THR A 154 18.89 9.80 -16.48
C THR A 154 19.42 10.93 -15.62
N ASP A 155 18.79 12.12 -15.72
CA ASP A 155 19.11 13.29 -14.89
C ASP A 155 18.44 13.21 -13.50
N TYR A 156 17.21 12.71 -13.45
CA TYR A 156 16.38 12.69 -12.26
C TYR A 156 15.69 11.33 -12.07
N VAL A 157 15.64 10.86 -10.83
CA VAL A 157 14.82 9.71 -10.45
C VAL A 157 13.73 10.14 -9.48
N ILE A 158 12.48 9.83 -9.79
CA ILE A 158 11.33 10.08 -8.92
C ILE A 158 11.03 8.82 -8.10
N LEU A 159 11.15 8.93 -6.79
CA LEU A 159 10.82 7.87 -5.84
C LEU A 159 9.37 8.01 -5.40
N SER A 160 8.52 7.10 -5.86
CA SER A 160 7.06 7.14 -5.67
C SER A 160 6.59 6.55 -4.33
N SER A 161 7.47 5.91 -3.56
CA SER A 161 7.15 5.34 -2.25
C SER A 161 8.40 4.98 -1.47
N GLY A 162 8.26 4.78 -0.14
CA GLY A 162 9.36 4.32 0.70
C GLY A 162 9.89 2.94 0.30
N SER A 163 9.03 2.04 -0.17
CA SER A 163 9.45 0.72 -0.67
C SER A 163 10.25 0.83 -1.97
N ALA A 164 9.85 1.74 -2.87
CA ALA A 164 10.60 2.02 -4.10
C ALA A 164 11.96 2.66 -3.78
N ALA A 165 12.01 3.57 -2.80
CA ALA A 165 13.26 4.17 -2.33
C ALA A 165 14.23 3.12 -1.78
N LYS A 166 13.71 2.19 -0.95
CA LYS A 166 14.52 1.08 -0.44
C LYS A 166 15.04 0.20 -1.57
N ALA A 167 14.18 -0.25 -2.48
CA ALA A 167 14.59 -1.06 -3.62
C ALA A 167 15.63 -0.37 -4.48
N PHE A 168 15.45 0.93 -4.74
CA PHE A 168 16.42 1.73 -5.49
C PHE A 168 17.77 1.80 -4.78
N SER A 169 17.81 2.00 -3.45
CA SER A 169 19.07 2.04 -2.69
C SER A 169 19.83 0.72 -2.67
N GLU A 170 19.12 -0.40 -2.80
CA GLU A 170 19.70 -1.75 -2.86
C GLU A 170 20.28 -2.09 -4.25
N MET A 171 19.76 -1.43 -5.31
CA MET A 171 20.03 -1.79 -6.71
C MET A 171 20.88 -0.76 -7.46
N ALA A 172 20.93 0.50 -7.02
CA ALA A 172 21.52 1.58 -7.79
C ALA A 172 22.70 2.25 -7.09
N ASP A 173 23.74 2.59 -7.85
CA ASP A 173 24.72 3.58 -7.45
C ASP A 173 24.15 4.99 -7.74
N THR A 174 24.04 5.81 -6.69
CA THR A 174 23.33 7.09 -6.72
C THR A 174 24.24 8.31 -6.80
N SER A 175 25.53 8.13 -7.00
CA SER A 175 26.55 9.18 -6.81
C SER A 175 26.37 10.43 -7.70
N ASN A 176 25.66 10.32 -8.83
CA ASN A 176 25.51 11.41 -9.80
C ASN A 176 24.06 11.75 -10.19
N ILE A 177 23.06 11.15 -9.56
CA ILE A 177 21.66 11.27 -9.95
C ILE A 177 20.89 12.12 -8.92
N LYS A 178 20.05 13.04 -9.40
CA LYS A 178 19.21 13.85 -8.54
C LYS A 178 17.93 13.08 -8.19
N LEU A 179 17.73 12.77 -6.90
CA LEU A 179 16.58 12.02 -6.42
C LEU A 179 15.48 12.96 -5.97
N ILE A 180 14.27 12.77 -6.50
CA ILE A 180 13.06 13.49 -6.09
C ILE A 180 12.13 12.51 -5.37
N SER A 181 11.63 12.86 -4.21
CA SER A 181 10.61 12.07 -3.52
C SER A 181 9.22 12.64 -3.72
N ILE A 182 8.23 11.76 -3.82
CA ILE A 182 6.81 12.13 -3.99
C ILE A 182 6.22 12.82 -2.76
N GLY A 183 6.88 12.78 -1.60
CA GLY A 183 6.39 13.39 -0.37
C GLY A 183 7.25 13.01 0.84
N ASN A 184 6.97 13.66 1.98
CA ASN A 184 7.79 13.60 3.20
C ASN A 184 8.03 12.19 3.76
N GLU A 185 7.04 11.29 3.71
CA GLU A 185 7.21 9.91 4.20
C GLU A 185 8.17 9.11 3.32
N THR A 186 8.16 9.37 2.01
CA THR A 186 9.13 8.78 1.08
C THR A 186 10.52 9.35 1.30
N THR A 187 10.64 10.65 1.55
CA THR A 187 11.91 11.29 1.92
C THR A 187 12.53 10.64 3.15
N LYS A 188 11.78 10.54 4.24
CA LYS A 188 12.25 9.89 5.48
C LYS A 188 12.69 8.43 5.26
N SER A 189 11.99 7.71 4.41
CA SER A 189 12.33 6.33 4.08
C SER A 189 13.60 6.25 3.24
N ALA A 190 13.75 7.13 2.26
CA ALA A 190 14.93 7.22 1.41
C ALA A 190 16.20 7.58 2.22
N GLU A 191 16.11 8.57 3.10
CA GLU A 191 17.20 9.00 3.97
C GLU A 191 17.64 7.89 4.94
N LYS A 192 16.69 7.12 5.49
CA LYS A 192 17.01 5.92 6.29
C LYS A 192 17.78 4.85 5.52
N CYS A 193 17.60 4.80 4.20
CA CYS A 193 18.33 3.91 3.31
C CYS A 193 19.65 4.53 2.77
N GLY A 194 20.04 5.71 3.29
CA GLY A 194 21.28 6.38 2.89
C GLY A 194 21.18 7.19 1.59
N LEU A 195 19.98 7.37 1.03
CA LEU A 195 19.78 8.15 -0.18
C LEU A 195 19.71 9.65 0.15
N LYS A 196 20.37 10.47 -0.69
CA LYS A 196 20.31 11.93 -0.57
C LYS A 196 19.23 12.47 -1.50
N ILE A 197 18.14 12.98 -0.92
CA ILE A 197 17.04 13.58 -1.69
C ILE A 197 17.40 15.00 -2.13
N TYR A 198 17.25 15.28 -3.43
CA TYR A 198 17.47 16.60 -4.02
C TYR A 198 16.28 17.54 -3.72
N LYS A 199 15.04 17.06 -3.98
CA LYS A 199 13.80 17.79 -3.68
C LYS A 199 12.69 16.82 -3.25
N THR A 200 11.79 17.31 -2.40
CA THR A 200 10.55 16.62 -2.02
C THR A 200 9.36 17.37 -2.62
N ALA A 201 8.46 16.65 -3.27
CA ALA A 201 7.25 17.25 -3.83
C ALA A 201 6.30 17.71 -2.71
N ASP A 202 5.65 18.86 -2.92
CA ASP A 202 4.72 19.46 -1.95
C ASP A 202 3.43 18.63 -1.79
N ASN A 203 2.99 18.01 -2.89
CA ASN A 203 1.84 17.13 -2.93
C ASN A 203 2.24 15.77 -3.52
N ALA A 204 1.60 14.70 -3.06
CA ALA A 204 1.88 13.34 -3.54
C ALA A 204 1.21 13.06 -4.91
N THR A 205 1.51 13.89 -5.91
CA THR A 205 1.01 13.79 -7.29
C THR A 205 2.17 13.81 -8.29
N ALA A 206 1.94 13.28 -9.49
CA ALA A 206 2.91 13.28 -10.58
C ALA A 206 3.27 14.71 -11.00
N GLU A 207 2.27 15.61 -11.06
CA GLU A 207 2.45 17.01 -11.42
C GLU A 207 3.42 17.71 -10.46
N SER A 208 3.21 17.52 -9.14
CA SER A 208 4.06 18.13 -8.12
C SER A 208 5.49 17.60 -8.15
N THR A 209 5.70 16.35 -8.56
CA THR A 209 7.07 15.81 -8.75
C THR A 209 7.75 16.39 -9.99
N ILE A 210 7.00 16.66 -11.07
CA ILE A 210 7.51 17.32 -12.28
C ILE A 210 7.89 18.77 -11.98
N ASP A 211 7.14 19.48 -11.15
CA ASP A 211 7.46 20.85 -10.73
C ASP A 211 8.78 20.93 -9.92
N CYS A 212 9.22 19.85 -9.31
CA CYS A 212 10.54 19.77 -8.68
C CYS A 212 11.70 19.77 -9.67
N ILE A 213 11.45 19.44 -10.95
CA ILE A 213 12.48 19.40 -12.01
C ILE A 213 12.63 20.78 -12.68
N ARG A 214 11.58 21.59 -12.66
CA ARG A 214 11.57 22.96 -13.17
C ARG A 214 12.18 23.93 -12.17
#